data_0b8ee8d57a4b9cf9c6342c18ce3e61f6
#
_entry.id   0b8ee8d57a4b9cf9c6342c18ce3e61f6
#
_cell.length_a   1.000
_cell.length_b   1.000
_cell.length_c   1.000
_cell.angle_alpha   90.00
_cell.angle_beta   90.00
_cell.angle_gamma   90.00
#
_symmetry.space_group_name_H-M   'P 1'
#
loop_
_entity.id
_entity.type
_entity.pdbx_description
1 polymer ?
#
loop_
_entity_poly.entity_id
_entity_poly.type
_entity_poly.pdbx_seq_one_letter_code
_entity_poly.pdbx_strand_id
1 'polypeptide(L)'
;MAKSDGLILLFDVDDTLLDFAKSERRAITHTLKTFGIEPTEELISAYSQINLACWKLIEDNKITRKQLDRMRFDILNERFAIEGKDSVAMGACYRKELSKACYVIRGCRALLAELSRTDRLFIVTNGAEPTQLKRLKKAGIDGFFEDIFYSESIGFSKPYREFFDYVAAHVKDWDAARAVLIGDSQTSDIAGANNAGITSVWFNRRKEELGDVKPDFTVKNYAKLKAVLSRLRAKLAK
;
A
#
# COMPACT_ATOMS: atom_id res chain seq x y z
N MET A 1 -12.39 -26.44 6.91
CA MET A 1 -13.32 -25.34 6.63
C MET A 1 -13.25 -25.05 5.14
N ALA A 2 -14.38 -24.87 4.47
CA ALA A 2 -14.40 -24.37 3.11
C ALA A 2 -13.87 -22.91 3.12
N LYS A 3 -13.23 -22.44 2.03
CA LYS A 3 -12.78 -21.03 1.93
C LYS A 3 -13.93 -20.02 2.14
N SER A 4 -15.17 -20.43 1.89
CA SER A 4 -16.39 -19.65 2.14
C SER A 4 -16.60 -19.25 3.59
N ASP A 5 -16.05 -20.01 4.54
CA ASP A 5 -16.25 -19.81 5.98
C ASP A 5 -15.05 -19.10 6.65
N GLY A 6 -14.01 -18.82 5.90
CA GLY A 6 -12.80 -18.12 6.36
C GLY A 6 -12.97 -16.60 6.48
N LEU A 7 -11.90 -15.93 6.90
CA LEU A 7 -11.83 -14.47 6.88
C LEU A 7 -11.76 -13.94 5.44
N ILE A 8 -12.23 -12.73 5.23
CA ILE A 8 -12.03 -11.93 4.03
C ILE A 8 -10.88 -10.97 4.34
N LEU A 9 -9.69 -11.28 3.83
CA LEU A 9 -8.46 -10.55 4.15
C LEU A 9 -8.16 -9.53 3.05
N LEU A 10 -8.25 -8.25 3.38
CA LEU A 10 -7.91 -7.14 2.53
C LEU A 10 -6.48 -6.69 2.87
N PHE A 11 -5.55 -6.87 1.95
CA PHE A 11 -4.15 -6.47 2.15
C PHE A 11 -3.83 -5.19 1.40
N ASP A 12 -3.22 -4.24 2.08
CA ASP A 12 -2.43 -3.22 1.40
C ASP A 12 -1.14 -3.83 0.83
N VAL A 13 -0.48 -3.13 -0.09
CA VAL A 13 0.72 -3.62 -0.78
C VAL A 13 2.00 -3.04 -0.19
N ASP A 14 2.08 -1.70 -0.18
CA ASP A 14 3.32 -1.00 0.11
C ASP A 14 3.59 -0.98 1.62
N ASP A 15 4.82 -1.36 2.02
CA ASP A 15 5.23 -1.60 3.41
C ASP A 15 4.41 -2.62 4.21
N THR A 16 3.43 -3.25 3.55
CA THR A 16 2.63 -4.37 4.08
C THR A 16 3.06 -5.71 3.48
N LEU A 17 3.18 -5.82 2.16
CA LEU A 17 3.63 -7.00 1.42
C LEU A 17 4.98 -6.79 0.76
N LEU A 18 5.18 -5.60 0.18
CA LEU A 18 6.41 -5.16 -0.48
C LEU A 18 7.07 -4.04 0.30
N ASP A 19 8.39 -4.08 0.43
CA ASP A 19 9.21 -3.04 1.05
C ASP A 19 9.25 -1.81 0.13
N PHE A 20 8.36 -0.85 0.38
CA PHE A 20 8.24 0.35 -0.45
C PHE A 20 9.45 1.25 -0.31
N ALA A 21 9.94 1.49 0.90
CA ALA A 21 11.10 2.36 1.10
C ALA A 21 12.31 1.91 0.29
N LYS A 22 12.54 0.60 0.22
CA LYS A 22 13.62 0.03 -0.60
C LYS A 22 13.36 0.19 -2.09
N SER A 23 12.11 0.05 -2.50
CA SER A 23 11.68 0.23 -3.90
C SER A 23 11.79 1.69 -4.32
N GLU A 24 11.31 2.60 -3.49
CA GLU A 24 11.37 4.04 -3.68
C GLU A 24 12.82 4.52 -3.77
N ARG A 25 13.66 4.15 -2.79
CA ARG A 25 15.07 4.51 -2.78
C ARG A 25 15.78 4.11 -4.08
N ARG A 26 15.55 2.88 -4.55
CA ARG A 26 16.10 2.43 -5.82
C ARG A 26 15.60 3.26 -7.01
N ALA A 27 14.29 3.51 -7.05
CA ALA A 27 13.66 4.23 -8.15
C ALA A 27 14.15 5.68 -8.23
N ILE A 28 14.20 6.40 -7.09
CA ILE A 28 14.69 7.79 -7.07
C ILE A 28 16.18 7.88 -7.37
N THR A 29 17.00 6.99 -6.82
CA THR A 29 18.44 6.94 -7.12
C THR A 29 18.68 6.78 -8.63
N HIS A 30 17.95 5.88 -9.29
CA HIS A 30 18.07 5.68 -10.73
C HIS A 30 17.57 6.90 -11.52
N THR A 31 16.47 7.48 -11.10
CA THR A 31 15.92 8.69 -11.74
C THR A 31 16.91 9.84 -11.67
N LEU A 32 17.45 10.16 -10.50
CA LEU A 32 18.44 11.23 -10.35
C LEU A 32 19.65 11.02 -11.27
N LYS A 33 20.22 9.80 -11.27
CA LYS A 33 21.33 9.46 -12.17
C LYS A 33 21.00 9.63 -13.66
N THR A 34 19.79 9.21 -14.07
CA THR A 34 19.32 9.34 -15.46
C THR A 34 19.27 10.80 -15.92
N PHE A 35 18.99 11.71 -15.00
CA PHE A 35 18.95 13.15 -15.27
C PHE A 35 20.27 13.86 -14.94
N GLY A 36 21.35 13.11 -14.69
CA GLY A 36 22.68 13.69 -14.42
C GLY A 36 22.80 14.38 -13.07
N ILE A 37 21.99 13.96 -12.10
CA ILE A 37 21.98 14.47 -10.72
C ILE A 37 22.63 13.43 -9.82
N GLU A 38 23.63 13.82 -9.01
CA GLU A 38 24.26 12.93 -8.03
C GLU A 38 23.24 12.59 -6.92
N PRO A 39 22.91 11.30 -6.68
CA PRO A 39 21.89 10.89 -5.71
C PRO A 39 22.47 10.87 -4.29
N THR A 40 22.63 12.02 -3.68
CA THR A 40 23.06 12.12 -2.28
C THR A 40 21.99 11.60 -1.33
N GLU A 41 22.39 11.18 -0.12
CA GLU A 41 21.46 10.75 0.93
C GLU A 41 20.47 11.85 1.29
N GLU A 42 20.90 13.10 1.26
CA GLU A 42 20.05 14.25 1.51
C GLU A 42 18.93 14.39 0.47
N LEU A 43 19.28 14.29 -0.83
CA LEU A 43 18.29 14.33 -1.92
C LEU A 43 17.29 13.17 -1.83
N ILE A 44 17.77 11.96 -1.56
CA ILE A 44 16.93 10.77 -1.46
C ILE A 44 15.98 10.89 -0.26
N SER A 45 16.48 11.33 0.89
CA SER A 45 15.66 11.53 2.09
C SER A 45 14.62 12.64 1.89
N ALA A 46 15.02 13.77 1.29
CA ALA A 46 14.11 14.86 0.98
C ALA A 46 13.00 14.41 0.00
N TYR A 47 13.36 13.63 -1.03
CA TYR A 47 12.37 13.08 -1.95
C TYR A 47 11.34 12.21 -1.23
N SER A 48 11.75 11.31 -0.34
CA SER A 48 10.82 10.45 0.42
C SER A 48 9.86 11.29 1.27
N GLN A 49 10.34 12.36 1.91
CA GLN A 49 9.49 13.28 2.68
C GLN A 49 8.48 14.00 1.78
N ILE A 50 8.95 14.54 0.64
CA ILE A 50 8.10 15.21 -0.35
C ILE A 50 7.05 14.23 -0.90
N ASN A 51 7.46 13.01 -1.27
CA ASN A 51 6.55 11.99 -1.77
C ASN A 51 5.47 11.65 -0.75
N LEU A 52 5.82 11.44 0.51
CA LEU A 52 4.86 11.19 1.60
C LEU A 52 3.87 12.36 1.75
N ALA A 53 4.34 13.59 1.74
CA ALA A 53 3.48 14.77 1.84
C ALA A 53 2.52 14.88 0.63
N CYS A 54 3.00 14.59 -0.57
CA CYS A 54 2.17 14.59 -1.77
C CYS A 54 1.11 13.46 -1.75
N TRP A 55 1.43 12.29 -1.19
CA TRP A 55 0.44 11.22 -1.03
C TRP A 55 -0.69 11.62 -0.05
N LYS A 56 -0.40 12.36 1.02
CA LYS A 56 -1.44 12.92 1.91
C LYS A 56 -2.39 13.87 1.16
N LEU A 57 -1.87 14.65 0.20
CA LEU A 57 -2.72 15.49 -0.64
C LEU A 57 -3.64 14.66 -1.57
N ILE A 58 -3.20 13.48 -2.02
CA ILE A 58 -4.06 12.52 -2.75
C ILE A 58 -5.14 11.98 -1.82
N GLU A 59 -4.78 11.54 -0.60
CA GLU A 59 -5.72 11.04 0.40
C GLU A 59 -6.78 12.09 0.74
N ASP A 60 -6.39 13.38 0.77
CA ASP A 60 -7.30 14.51 1.00
C ASP A 60 -8.08 14.96 -0.27
N ASN A 61 -7.94 14.28 -1.40
CA ASN A 61 -8.50 14.68 -2.70
C ASN A 61 -8.09 16.08 -3.19
N LYS A 62 -6.96 16.62 -2.70
CA LYS A 62 -6.47 17.96 -3.05
C LYS A 62 -5.72 17.99 -4.38
N ILE A 63 -5.15 16.87 -4.80
CA ILE A 63 -4.43 16.73 -6.06
C ILE A 63 -4.77 15.41 -6.76
N THR A 64 -4.61 15.39 -8.08
CA THR A 64 -4.72 14.17 -8.89
C THR A 64 -3.39 13.43 -8.96
N ARG A 65 -3.40 12.14 -9.37
CA ARG A 65 -2.17 11.37 -9.60
C ARG A 65 -1.23 12.00 -10.63
N LYS A 66 -1.80 12.59 -11.69
CA LYS A 66 -1.01 13.29 -12.70
C LYS A 66 -0.28 14.49 -12.10
N GLN A 67 -0.95 15.22 -11.20
CA GLN A 67 -0.33 16.31 -10.47
C GLN A 67 0.72 15.80 -9.47
N LEU A 68 0.45 14.73 -8.74
CA LEU A 68 1.42 14.08 -7.85
C LEU A 68 2.74 13.78 -8.56
N ASP A 69 2.68 13.15 -9.74
CA ASP A 69 3.85 12.70 -10.47
C ASP A 69 4.80 13.82 -10.86
N ARG A 70 4.24 14.98 -11.16
CA ARG A 70 5.01 16.18 -11.47
C ARG A 70 5.41 16.93 -10.20
N MET A 71 4.46 17.20 -9.31
CA MET A 71 4.62 18.08 -8.15
C MET A 71 5.79 17.67 -7.25
N ARG A 72 5.97 16.38 -6.98
CA ARG A 72 7.08 15.92 -6.13
C ARG A 72 8.46 16.23 -6.71
N PHE A 73 8.59 16.32 -8.03
CA PHE A 73 9.83 16.73 -8.69
C PHE A 73 9.93 18.26 -8.85
N ASP A 74 8.82 18.96 -9.02
CA ASP A 74 8.82 20.43 -8.97
C ASP A 74 9.34 20.90 -7.60
N ILE A 75 8.82 20.35 -6.50
CA ILE A 75 9.24 20.68 -5.13
C ILE A 75 10.71 20.28 -4.88
N LEU A 76 11.14 19.10 -5.35
CA LEU A 76 12.52 18.64 -5.20
C LEU A 76 13.48 19.56 -5.94
N ASN A 77 13.16 19.89 -7.19
CA ASN A 77 14.00 20.74 -8.06
C ASN A 77 14.11 22.16 -7.48
N GLU A 78 13.02 22.74 -7.00
CA GLU A 78 13.01 24.04 -6.35
C GLU A 78 13.85 24.03 -5.06
N ARG A 79 13.63 23.04 -4.18
CA ARG A 79 14.30 22.94 -2.88
C ARG A 79 15.82 22.80 -2.99
N PHE A 80 16.30 22.16 -4.05
CA PHE A 80 17.74 21.89 -4.26
C PHE A 80 18.35 22.69 -5.42
N ALA A 81 17.65 23.70 -5.92
CA ALA A 81 18.08 24.54 -7.04
C ALA A 81 18.56 23.71 -8.26
N ILE A 82 17.81 22.63 -8.58
CA ILE A 82 18.10 21.76 -9.72
C ILE A 82 17.46 22.39 -10.96
N GLU A 83 18.28 23.09 -11.74
CA GLU A 83 17.82 23.81 -12.91
C GLU A 83 17.77 22.94 -14.17
N GLY A 84 16.90 23.32 -15.12
CA GLY A 84 16.85 22.74 -16.47
C GLY A 84 16.37 21.30 -16.54
N LYS A 85 15.75 20.75 -15.47
CA LYS A 85 15.21 19.38 -15.45
C LYS A 85 13.69 19.38 -15.59
N ASP A 86 13.18 18.54 -16.48
CA ASP A 86 11.75 18.36 -16.71
C ASP A 86 11.16 17.43 -15.64
N SER A 87 10.39 18.00 -14.73
CA SER A 87 9.71 17.26 -13.65
C SER A 87 8.72 16.20 -14.16
N VAL A 88 8.09 16.42 -15.31
CA VAL A 88 7.19 15.44 -15.93
C VAL A 88 7.98 14.23 -16.42
N ALA A 89 9.10 14.45 -17.09
CA ALA A 89 9.99 13.38 -17.52
C ALA A 89 10.63 12.63 -16.34
N MET A 90 11.03 13.34 -15.28
CA MET A 90 11.53 12.74 -14.03
C MET A 90 10.45 11.88 -13.38
N GLY A 91 9.20 12.33 -13.29
CA GLY A 91 8.07 11.57 -12.77
C GLY A 91 7.80 10.30 -13.57
N ALA A 92 7.84 10.36 -14.89
CA ALA A 92 7.69 9.20 -15.77
C ALA A 92 8.82 8.18 -15.59
N CYS A 93 10.08 8.66 -15.48
CA CYS A 93 11.23 7.81 -15.20
C CYS A 93 11.09 7.11 -13.85
N TYR A 94 10.75 7.84 -12.80
CA TYR A 94 10.54 7.29 -11.47
C TYR A 94 9.46 6.18 -11.46
N ARG A 95 8.28 6.42 -12.05
CA ARG A 95 7.23 5.39 -12.14
C ARG A 95 7.71 4.14 -12.86
N LYS A 96 8.43 4.32 -13.99
CA LYS A 96 9.02 3.20 -14.74
C LYS A 96 9.99 2.40 -13.86
N GLU A 97 10.87 3.07 -13.11
CA GLU A 97 11.84 2.39 -12.25
C GLU A 97 11.17 1.76 -11.02
N LEU A 98 10.17 2.41 -10.42
CA LEU A 98 9.38 1.86 -9.34
C LEU A 98 8.66 0.57 -9.77
N SER A 99 8.11 0.54 -10.98
CA SER A 99 7.44 -0.66 -11.52
C SER A 99 8.38 -1.87 -11.68
N LYS A 100 9.70 -1.63 -11.75
CA LYS A 100 10.72 -2.69 -11.81
C LYS A 100 11.17 -3.17 -10.42
N ALA A 101 10.88 -2.41 -9.36
CA ALA A 101 11.32 -2.69 -8.00
C ALA A 101 10.26 -3.52 -7.26
N CYS A 102 10.62 -4.72 -6.83
CA CYS A 102 9.74 -5.61 -6.08
C CYS A 102 10.50 -6.31 -4.96
N TYR A 103 10.68 -5.62 -3.84
CA TYR A 103 11.32 -6.20 -2.66
C TYR A 103 10.24 -6.78 -1.74
N VAL A 104 10.07 -8.10 -1.82
CA VAL A 104 9.10 -8.82 -0.99
C VAL A 104 9.56 -8.81 0.48
N ILE A 105 8.69 -8.42 1.40
CA ILE A 105 8.98 -8.48 2.83
C ILE A 105 9.19 -9.94 3.24
N ARG A 106 10.24 -10.19 4.03
CA ARG A 106 10.63 -11.55 4.45
C ARG A 106 9.47 -12.27 5.12
N GLY A 107 9.15 -13.46 4.61
CA GLY A 107 8.07 -14.31 5.09
C GLY A 107 6.70 -14.05 4.44
N CYS A 108 6.55 -13.01 3.61
CA CYS A 108 5.30 -12.67 2.94
C CYS A 108 4.74 -13.83 2.11
N ARG A 109 5.54 -14.44 1.22
CA ARG A 109 5.08 -15.55 0.37
C ARG A 109 4.61 -16.75 1.19
N ALA A 110 5.33 -17.10 2.25
CA ALA A 110 4.94 -18.20 3.14
C ALA A 110 3.63 -17.90 3.88
N LEU A 111 3.45 -16.65 4.33
CA LEU A 111 2.21 -16.18 4.93
C LEU A 111 1.04 -16.32 3.95
N LEU A 112 1.16 -15.76 2.75
CA LEU A 112 0.11 -15.77 1.74
C LEU A 112 -0.26 -17.21 1.33
N ALA A 113 0.74 -18.08 1.14
CA ALA A 113 0.53 -19.49 0.82
C ALA A 113 -0.21 -20.26 1.95
N GLU A 114 -0.01 -19.88 3.20
CA GLU A 114 -0.72 -20.46 4.35
C GLU A 114 -2.16 -19.91 4.41
N LEU A 115 -2.32 -18.59 4.37
CA LEU A 115 -3.63 -17.94 4.49
C LEU A 115 -4.57 -18.29 3.34
N SER A 116 -4.06 -18.39 2.11
CA SER A 116 -4.87 -18.70 0.92
C SER A 116 -5.50 -20.11 0.94
N ARG A 117 -5.15 -20.95 1.89
CA ARG A 117 -5.77 -22.28 2.09
C ARG A 117 -7.09 -22.22 2.84
N THR A 118 -7.25 -21.24 3.71
CA THR A 118 -8.38 -21.12 4.65
C THR A 118 -9.18 -19.85 4.49
N ASP A 119 -8.56 -18.78 3.97
CA ASP A 119 -9.15 -17.47 3.86
C ASP A 119 -9.20 -16.99 2.41
N ARG A 120 -10.02 -16.00 2.18
CA ARG A 120 -10.12 -15.29 0.90
C ARG A 120 -9.27 -14.04 0.94
N LEU A 121 -8.35 -13.90 0.00
CA LEU A 121 -7.37 -12.83 -0.01
C LEU A 121 -7.65 -11.86 -1.15
N PHE A 122 -7.63 -10.58 -0.82
CA PHE A 122 -7.81 -9.48 -1.76
C PHE A 122 -6.73 -8.42 -1.52
N ILE A 123 -6.40 -7.67 -2.55
CA ILE A 123 -5.57 -6.46 -2.42
C ILE A 123 -6.46 -5.23 -2.50
N VAL A 124 -6.18 -4.24 -1.64
CA VAL A 124 -6.77 -2.91 -1.63
C VAL A 124 -5.65 -1.86 -1.61
N THR A 125 -5.46 -1.12 -2.70
CA THR A 125 -4.30 -0.24 -2.83
C THR A 125 -4.62 1.13 -3.40
N ASN A 126 -3.98 2.16 -2.82
CA ASN A 126 -3.96 3.50 -3.40
C ASN A 126 -2.89 3.64 -4.51
N GLY A 127 -2.07 2.63 -4.74
CA GLY A 127 -1.06 2.61 -5.79
C GLY A 127 -1.64 2.54 -7.21
N ALA A 128 -0.92 3.07 -8.20
CA ALA A 128 -1.34 3.06 -9.61
C ALA A 128 -1.37 1.62 -10.17
N GLU A 129 -2.48 1.24 -10.82
CA GLU A 129 -2.71 -0.11 -11.34
C GLU A 129 -1.53 -0.67 -12.16
N PRO A 130 -1.03 0.00 -13.22
CA PRO A 130 0.03 -0.57 -14.03
C PRO A 130 1.33 -0.82 -13.26
N THR A 131 1.60 0.01 -12.25
CA THR A 131 2.79 -0.11 -11.41
C THR A 131 2.64 -1.26 -10.42
N GLN A 132 1.53 -1.31 -9.70
CA GLN A 132 1.28 -2.34 -8.69
C GLN A 132 1.18 -3.73 -9.30
N LEU A 133 0.44 -3.88 -10.41
CA LEU A 133 0.30 -5.16 -11.09
C LEU A 133 1.65 -5.73 -11.54
N LYS A 134 2.52 -4.89 -12.13
CA LYS A 134 3.88 -5.31 -12.53
C LYS A 134 4.72 -5.73 -11.32
N ARG A 135 4.63 -5.01 -10.21
CA ARG A 135 5.38 -5.34 -8.98
C ARG A 135 4.89 -6.62 -8.35
N LEU A 136 3.58 -6.84 -8.26
CA LEU A 136 2.98 -8.06 -7.70
C LEU A 136 3.32 -9.29 -8.53
N LYS A 137 3.19 -9.22 -9.86
CA LYS A 137 3.58 -10.30 -10.78
C LYS A 137 5.07 -10.62 -10.66
N LYS A 138 5.94 -9.61 -10.65
CA LYS A 138 7.37 -9.81 -10.48
C LYS A 138 7.72 -10.38 -9.10
N ALA A 139 6.95 -10.03 -8.08
CA ALA A 139 7.05 -10.61 -6.75
C ALA A 139 6.57 -12.07 -6.69
N GLY A 140 5.81 -12.54 -7.68
CA GLY A 140 5.20 -13.88 -7.71
C GLY A 140 4.21 -14.09 -6.56
N ILE A 141 3.41 -13.05 -6.26
CA ILE A 141 2.41 -13.09 -5.19
C ILE A 141 1.00 -12.75 -5.67
N ASP A 142 0.84 -12.28 -6.90
CA ASP A 142 -0.46 -11.93 -7.49
C ASP A 142 -1.45 -13.11 -7.49
N GLY A 143 -0.99 -14.33 -7.76
CA GLY A 143 -1.82 -15.52 -7.80
C GLY A 143 -2.40 -16.00 -6.46
N PHE A 144 -2.05 -15.37 -5.34
CA PHE A 144 -2.68 -15.68 -4.04
C PHE A 144 -4.00 -14.95 -3.82
N PHE A 145 -4.26 -13.88 -4.58
CA PHE A 145 -5.41 -13.00 -4.39
C PHE A 145 -6.52 -13.34 -5.38
N GLU A 146 -7.76 -13.29 -4.89
CA GLU A 146 -8.95 -13.48 -5.72
C GLU A 146 -9.19 -12.26 -6.62
N ASP A 147 -8.91 -11.05 -6.10
CA ASP A 147 -9.02 -9.79 -6.87
C ASP A 147 -8.10 -8.71 -6.29
N ILE A 148 -7.89 -7.64 -7.07
CA ILE A 148 -7.06 -6.49 -6.73
C ILE A 148 -7.86 -5.21 -6.99
N PHE A 149 -8.12 -4.46 -5.94
CA PHE A 149 -8.88 -3.22 -5.97
C PHE A 149 -7.94 -2.01 -5.99
N TYR A 150 -7.90 -1.33 -7.12
CA TYR A 150 -7.09 -0.12 -7.32
C TYR A 150 -7.95 1.12 -7.18
N SER A 151 -7.57 2.06 -6.32
CA SER A 151 -8.31 3.31 -6.13
C SER A 151 -8.48 4.12 -7.42
N GLU A 152 -7.50 4.03 -8.34
CA GLU A 152 -7.55 4.72 -9.64
C GLU A 152 -8.69 4.21 -10.53
N SER A 153 -8.92 2.90 -10.57
CA SER A 153 -9.97 2.28 -11.38
C SER A 153 -11.36 2.44 -10.74
N ILE A 154 -11.42 2.55 -9.41
CA ILE A 154 -12.66 2.72 -8.65
C ILE A 154 -13.13 4.18 -8.65
N GLY A 155 -12.19 5.15 -8.69
CA GLY A 155 -12.49 6.58 -8.58
C GLY A 155 -12.53 7.10 -7.15
N PHE A 156 -12.42 6.23 -6.15
CA PHE A 156 -12.30 6.56 -4.73
C PHE A 156 -11.05 5.92 -4.14
N SER A 157 -10.42 6.56 -3.15
CA SER A 157 -9.22 6.06 -2.48
C SER A 157 -9.50 5.69 -1.02
N LYS A 158 -8.67 4.87 -0.41
CA LYS A 158 -8.60 4.78 1.04
C LYS A 158 -8.17 6.15 1.60
N PRO A 159 -8.75 6.66 2.67
CA PRO A 159 -9.67 6.03 3.63
C PRO A 159 -11.17 6.24 3.35
N TYR A 160 -11.57 6.69 2.19
CA TYR A 160 -12.98 7.02 1.92
C TYR A 160 -13.84 5.76 1.93
N ARG A 161 -15.02 5.87 2.54
CA ARG A 161 -15.97 4.77 2.69
C ARG A 161 -16.41 4.20 1.34
N GLU A 162 -16.58 5.05 0.36
CA GLU A 162 -17.01 4.71 -1.01
C GLU A 162 -16.06 3.70 -1.67
N PHE A 163 -14.76 3.75 -1.36
CA PHE A 163 -13.81 2.74 -1.82
C PHE A 163 -14.16 1.36 -1.26
N PHE A 164 -14.45 1.27 0.03
CA PHE A 164 -14.78 0.00 0.69
C PHE A 164 -16.20 -0.48 0.37
N ASP A 165 -17.15 0.43 0.13
CA ASP A 165 -18.49 0.08 -0.34
C ASP A 165 -18.40 -0.57 -1.75
N TYR A 166 -17.51 -0.05 -2.62
CA TYR A 166 -17.21 -0.69 -3.90
C TYR A 166 -16.61 -2.08 -3.72
N VAL A 167 -15.60 -2.24 -2.84
CA VAL A 167 -14.98 -3.54 -2.55
C VAL A 167 -16.04 -4.52 -2.06
N ALA A 168 -16.88 -4.11 -1.11
CA ALA A 168 -17.95 -4.94 -0.54
C ALA A 168 -18.96 -5.40 -1.61
N ALA A 169 -19.30 -4.54 -2.55
CA ALA A 169 -20.23 -4.87 -3.66
C ALA A 169 -19.64 -5.86 -4.68
N HIS A 170 -18.30 -5.93 -4.80
CA HIS A 170 -17.63 -6.78 -5.79
C HIS A 170 -17.02 -8.05 -5.19
N VAL A 171 -16.93 -8.16 -3.88
CA VAL A 171 -16.51 -9.39 -3.20
C VAL A 171 -17.73 -10.29 -2.99
N LYS A 172 -17.78 -11.41 -3.70
CA LYS A 172 -18.86 -12.39 -3.53
C LYS A 172 -18.98 -12.85 -2.07
N ASP A 173 -20.19 -13.02 -1.57
CA ASP A 173 -20.48 -13.45 -0.18
C ASP A 173 -19.76 -12.56 0.87
N TRP A 174 -19.75 -11.24 0.60
CA TRP A 174 -19.20 -10.27 1.54
C TRP A 174 -19.88 -10.32 2.90
N ASP A 175 -19.06 -10.32 3.94
CA ASP A 175 -19.50 -10.21 5.32
C ASP A 175 -18.50 -9.32 6.09
N ALA A 176 -18.95 -8.15 6.50
CA ALA A 176 -18.13 -7.20 7.24
C ALA A 176 -17.59 -7.76 8.57
N ALA A 177 -18.31 -8.67 9.21
CA ALA A 177 -17.85 -9.31 10.46
C ALA A 177 -16.63 -10.22 10.23
N ARG A 178 -16.45 -10.72 9.02
CA ARG A 178 -15.30 -11.54 8.59
C ARG A 178 -14.22 -10.75 7.87
N ALA A 179 -14.49 -9.49 7.54
CA ALA A 179 -13.57 -8.65 6.81
C ALA A 179 -12.49 -8.06 7.73
N VAL A 180 -11.24 -8.18 7.32
CA VAL A 180 -10.07 -7.66 8.05
C VAL A 180 -9.17 -6.92 7.08
N LEU A 181 -8.93 -5.65 7.33
CA LEU A 181 -7.94 -4.86 6.59
C LEU A 181 -6.59 -4.92 7.30
N ILE A 182 -5.56 -5.29 6.57
CA ILE A 182 -4.18 -5.34 7.02
C ILE A 182 -3.38 -4.31 6.22
N GLY A 183 -2.85 -3.30 6.86
CA GLY A 183 -2.06 -2.24 6.22
C GLY A 183 -1.13 -1.53 7.18
N ASP A 184 -0.19 -0.74 6.63
CA ASP A 184 0.81 -0.01 7.40
C ASP A 184 0.42 1.45 7.67
N SER A 185 -0.46 2.04 6.86
CA SER A 185 -0.84 3.45 6.96
C SER A 185 -1.98 3.66 7.97
N GLN A 186 -1.73 4.50 8.98
CA GLN A 186 -2.78 4.89 9.91
C GLN A 186 -3.87 5.74 9.24
N THR A 187 -3.48 6.64 8.32
CA THR A 187 -4.38 7.60 7.69
C THR A 187 -5.20 7.02 6.54
N SER A 188 -4.71 6.01 5.85
CA SER A 188 -5.43 5.39 4.75
C SER A 188 -6.02 4.02 5.12
N ASP A 189 -5.21 3.09 5.68
CA ASP A 189 -5.69 1.73 5.95
C ASP A 189 -6.53 1.67 7.22
N ILE A 190 -5.98 2.14 8.34
CA ILE A 190 -6.67 2.01 9.62
C ILE A 190 -7.89 2.93 9.68
N ALA A 191 -7.73 4.18 9.25
CA ALA A 191 -8.87 5.09 9.11
C ALA A 191 -9.93 4.53 8.15
N GLY A 192 -9.49 3.94 7.03
CA GLY A 192 -10.39 3.34 6.05
C GLY A 192 -11.16 2.14 6.60
N ALA A 193 -10.50 1.22 7.31
CA ALA A 193 -11.17 0.10 7.96
C ALA A 193 -12.19 0.58 8.99
N ASN A 194 -11.83 1.58 9.81
CA ASN A 194 -12.74 2.16 10.80
C ASN A 194 -13.97 2.82 10.13
N ASN A 195 -13.76 3.57 9.03
CA ASN A 195 -14.84 4.19 8.26
C ASN A 195 -15.77 3.14 7.62
N ALA A 196 -15.22 1.99 7.23
CA ALA A 196 -15.96 0.88 6.64
C ALA A 196 -16.63 -0.03 7.68
N GLY A 197 -16.31 0.11 8.97
CA GLY A 197 -16.81 -0.74 10.04
C GLY A 197 -16.29 -2.19 9.99
N ILE A 198 -15.06 -2.38 9.47
CA ILE A 198 -14.39 -3.69 9.41
C ILE A 198 -13.18 -3.73 10.34
N THR A 199 -12.74 -4.95 10.70
CA THR A 199 -11.60 -5.10 11.61
C THR A 199 -10.32 -4.54 10.98
N SER A 200 -9.59 -3.72 11.76
CA SER A 200 -8.33 -3.09 11.37
C SER A 200 -7.12 -3.75 12.03
N VAL A 201 -6.09 -4.08 11.25
CA VAL A 201 -4.80 -4.58 11.74
C VAL A 201 -3.68 -3.68 11.22
N TRP A 202 -3.13 -2.87 12.10
CA TRP A 202 -1.99 -2.04 11.77
C TRP A 202 -0.68 -2.85 11.74
N PHE A 203 -0.11 -2.99 10.53
CA PHE A 203 1.15 -3.69 10.31
C PHE A 203 2.34 -2.73 10.53
N ASN A 204 2.60 -2.38 11.78
CA ASN A 204 3.61 -1.43 12.22
C ASN A 204 5.02 -2.05 12.27
N ARG A 205 5.57 -2.41 11.11
CA ARG A 205 6.92 -2.97 10.97
C ARG A 205 8.01 -1.95 11.33
N ARG A 206 7.76 -0.68 11.05
CA ARG A 206 8.72 0.42 11.25
C ARG A 206 8.72 0.97 12.65
N LYS A 207 7.82 0.51 13.54
CA LYS A 207 7.66 0.99 14.92
C LYS A 207 7.34 2.49 14.98
N GLU A 208 6.47 2.94 14.10
CA GLU A 208 5.95 4.30 14.12
C GLU A 208 5.11 4.52 15.39
N GLU A 209 5.03 5.76 15.81
CA GLU A 209 4.18 6.15 16.93
C GLU A 209 2.70 6.08 16.54
N LEU A 210 1.85 5.74 17.51
CA LEU A 210 0.41 5.73 17.31
C LEU A 210 -0.09 7.19 17.28
N GLY A 211 -0.74 7.56 16.18
CA GLY A 211 -1.43 8.83 16.03
C GLY A 211 -2.86 8.78 16.59
N ASP A 212 -3.73 9.63 16.06
CA ASP A 212 -5.11 9.77 16.52
C ASP A 212 -6.02 8.60 16.13
N VAL A 213 -5.67 7.89 15.05
CA VAL A 213 -6.46 6.79 14.52
C VAL A 213 -6.13 5.49 15.24
N LYS A 214 -7.12 4.89 15.93
CA LYS A 214 -6.93 3.67 16.72
C LYS A 214 -7.18 2.41 15.89
N PRO A 215 -6.19 1.50 15.73
CA PRO A 215 -6.39 0.19 15.16
C PRO A 215 -7.02 -0.77 16.19
N ASP A 216 -7.77 -1.78 15.72
CA ASP A 216 -8.23 -2.89 16.59
C ASP A 216 -7.04 -3.74 17.06
N PHE A 217 -6.06 -3.93 16.18
CA PHE A 217 -4.84 -4.67 16.49
C PHE A 217 -3.61 -3.98 15.90
N THR A 218 -2.48 -4.03 16.63
CA THR A 218 -1.17 -3.60 16.13
C THR A 218 -0.22 -4.79 16.13
N VAL A 219 0.41 -5.05 14.98
CA VAL A 219 1.38 -6.14 14.82
C VAL A 219 2.67 -5.64 14.15
N LYS A 220 3.80 -6.22 14.52
CA LYS A 220 5.13 -5.79 14.01
C LYS A 220 5.73 -6.75 12.98
N ASN A 221 5.10 -7.89 12.78
CA ASN A 221 5.56 -8.92 11.86
C ASN A 221 4.46 -9.95 11.56
N TYR A 222 4.68 -10.78 10.55
CA TYR A 222 3.73 -11.78 10.12
C TYR A 222 3.42 -12.89 11.16
N ALA A 223 4.34 -13.21 12.06
CA ALA A 223 4.06 -14.18 13.13
C ALA A 223 2.99 -13.64 14.10
N LYS A 224 3.08 -12.35 14.45
CA LYS A 224 2.05 -11.69 15.27
C LYS A 224 0.74 -11.51 14.50
N LEU A 225 0.81 -11.19 13.21
CA LEU A 225 -0.38 -11.14 12.36
C LEU A 225 -1.12 -12.48 12.34
N LYS A 226 -0.42 -13.59 12.13
CA LYS A 226 -1.01 -14.94 12.17
C LYS A 226 -1.73 -15.22 13.49
N ALA A 227 -1.14 -14.84 14.62
CA ALA A 227 -1.75 -15.03 15.94
C ALA A 227 -3.07 -14.23 16.09
N VAL A 228 -3.11 -12.98 15.56
CA VAL A 228 -4.33 -12.17 15.53
C VAL A 228 -5.39 -12.82 14.66
N LEU A 229 -5.06 -13.20 13.42
CA LEU A 229 -6.00 -13.84 12.49
C LEU A 229 -6.56 -15.16 13.05
N SER A 230 -5.73 -15.96 13.73
CA SER A 230 -6.18 -17.20 14.40
C SER A 230 -7.21 -16.91 15.49
N ARG A 231 -7.04 -15.85 16.28
CA ARG A 231 -8.02 -15.42 17.29
C ARG A 231 -9.34 -14.96 16.67
N LEU A 232 -9.26 -14.21 15.55
CA LEU A 232 -10.45 -13.74 14.83
C LEU A 232 -11.25 -14.93 14.27
N ARG A 233 -10.59 -15.92 13.63
CA ARG A 233 -11.28 -17.14 13.16
C ARG A 233 -11.95 -17.91 14.30
N ALA A 234 -11.29 -18.02 15.46
CA ALA A 234 -11.86 -18.70 16.62
C ALA A 234 -13.09 -17.99 17.21
N LYS A 235 -13.26 -16.67 16.99
CA LYS A 235 -14.47 -15.94 17.38
C LYS A 235 -15.64 -16.20 16.43
N LEU A 236 -15.36 -16.38 15.13
CA LEU A 236 -16.40 -16.67 14.13
C LEU A 236 -16.96 -18.11 14.23
N ALA A 237 -16.19 -19.01 14.81
CA ALA A 237 -16.58 -20.42 14.99
C ALA A 237 -17.46 -20.66 16.23
N LYS A 238 -17.77 -19.62 17.01
CA LYS A 238 -18.62 -19.66 18.21
C LYS A 238 -20.01 -19.09 17.94
#